data_0da13658aae9bdb5d2c2a4f98538f445
#
_entry.id   0da13658aae9bdb5d2c2a4f98538f445
#
_cell.length_a   1.000
_cell.length_b   1.000
_cell.length_c   1.000
_cell.angle_alpha   90.00
_cell.angle_beta   90.00
_cell.angle_gamma   90.00
#
_symmetry.space_group_name_H-M   'P 1'
#
loop_
_entity.id
_entity.type
_entity.pdbx_description
1 polymer ?
#
loop_
_entity_poly.entity_id
_entity_poly.type
_entity_poly.pdbx_seq_one_letter_code
_entity_poly.pdbx_strand_id
1 'polypeptide(L)'
;MDDTVYHMIDIGDFEWSYEHRTRTLALRTFFGCLANAVSYIHCMNTKHMDIKPKNILVRQIDTPVRDRMDMFKVYIADFGIARSYSSPQDAETDSRTPFTRTYAAPEVVQQETRGFSADIFSLGCTFVEMLSTVLSTAENNLRFELEAVRTKNKEGDSSFSANITAVKAWFTELDKTAFLSDPRYANTRGANSIFLDNVMWMIDENPSLRPDSEVMANITLGLRCLNCDSGMEQFAAATLVG
;
A
#
# COMPACT_ATOMS: atom_id res chain seq x y z
N MET A 1 -14.53 6.38 16.36
CA MET A 1 -13.19 6.95 16.20
C MET A 1 -12.59 6.22 15.02
N ASP A 2 -12.20 6.93 13.97
CA ASP A 2 -11.59 6.28 12.81
C ASP A 2 -10.18 5.82 13.19
N ASP A 3 -9.86 4.57 12.87
CA ASP A 3 -8.56 3.98 13.10
C ASP A 3 -7.64 4.25 11.89
N THR A 4 -6.38 3.88 11.94
CA THR A 4 -5.47 3.99 10.81
C THR A 4 -4.88 2.62 10.45
N VAL A 5 -4.40 2.49 9.22
CA VAL A 5 -3.65 1.28 8.81
C VAL A 5 -2.44 1.07 9.73
N TYR A 6 -1.85 2.15 10.26
CA TYR A 6 -0.78 2.05 11.25
C TYR A 6 -1.18 1.20 12.46
N HIS A 7 -2.35 1.44 13.06
CA HIS A 7 -2.84 0.64 14.18
C HIS A 7 -3.26 -0.78 13.77
N MET A 8 -3.69 -0.96 12.52
CA MET A 8 -4.02 -2.29 12.01
C MET A 8 -2.79 -3.19 11.80
N ILE A 9 -1.64 -2.60 11.45
CA ILE A 9 -0.38 -3.30 11.28
C ILE A 9 0.46 -3.35 12.57
N ASP A 10 0.22 -2.46 13.52
CA ASP A 10 0.89 -2.43 14.83
C ASP A 10 0.19 -3.40 15.78
N ILE A 11 0.59 -4.64 15.71
CA ILE A 11 0.02 -5.73 16.48
C ILE A 11 0.92 -5.99 17.69
N GLY A 12 1.02 -5.12 18.62
CA GLY A 12 1.76 -5.27 19.89
C GLY A 12 2.25 -6.69 20.27
N ASP A 13 2.31 -7.05 21.51
CA ASP A 13 2.61 -8.42 21.94
C ASP A 13 1.57 -9.39 21.37
N PHE A 14 2.04 -10.32 20.58
CA PHE A 14 1.31 -11.14 19.62
C PHE A 14 0.38 -12.15 20.30
N GLU A 15 -0.82 -11.75 20.66
CA GLU A 15 -1.89 -12.69 20.92
C GLU A 15 -2.63 -13.02 19.62
N TRP A 16 -2.61 -14.28 19.20
CA TRP A 16 -3.42 -14.84 18.11
C TRP A 16 -4.90 -14.81 18.47
N SER A 17 -5.40 -13.62 18.76
CA SER A 17 -6.80 -13.38 19.08
C SER A 17 -7.64 -13.43 17.81
N TYR A 18 -8.92 -13.63 18.00
CA TYR A 18 -9.93 -13.46 16.97
C TYR A 18 -9.83 -12.10 16.26
N GLU A 19 -9.46 -11.05 16.98
CA GLU A 19 -9.30 -9.70 16.49
C GLU A 19 -8.12 -9.59 15.50
N HIS A 20 -7.00 -10.22 15.79
CA HIS A 20 -5.86 -10.30 14.88
C HIS A 20 -6.24 -10.91 13.53
N ARG A 21 -6.96 -12.06 13.53
CA ARG A 21 -7.42 -12.68 12.29
C ARG A 21 -8.33 -11.77 11.48
N THR A 22 -9.23 -11.05 12.14
CA THR A 22 -10.14 -10.09 11.48
C THR A 22 -9.37 -8.94 10.85
N ARG A 23 -8.37 -8.37 11.54
CA ARG A 23 -7.49 -7.32 11.03
C ARG A 23 -6.69 -7.80 9.83
N THR A 24 -6.06 -8.96 9.93
CA THR A 24 -5.27 -9.55 8.84
C THR A 24 -6.12 -9.80 7.60
N LEU A 25 -7.35 -10.29 7.76
CA LEU A 25 -8.28 -10.48 6.66
C LEU A 25 -8.67 -9.16 6.00
N ALA A 26 -8.95 -8.12 6.79
CA ALA A 26 -9.26 -6.79 6.27
C ALA A 26 -8.07 -6.19 5.50
N LEU A 27 -6.84 -6.27 6.05
CA LEU A 27 -5.63 -5.77 5.39
C LEU A 27 -5.43 -6.36 3.98
N ARG A 28 -5.84 -7.62 3.75
CA ARG A 28 -5.75 -8.26 2.43
C ARG A 28 -6.61 -7.55 1.37
N THR A 29 -7.74 -6.99 1.73
CA THR A 29 -8.61 -6.24 0.80
C THR A 29 -8.13 -4.81 0.59
N PHE A 30 -7.33 -4.28 1.50
CA PHE A 30 -6.87 -2.90 1.43
C PHE A 30 -5.85 -2.68 0.31
N PHE A 31 -5.11 -3.71 -0.10
CA PHE A 31 -4.17 -3.59 -1.22
C PHE A 31 -4.87 -3.07 -2.49
N GLY A 32 -5.96 -3.71 -2.88
CA GLY A 32 -6.71 -3.31 -4.06
C GLY A 32 -7.46 -1.99 -3.88
N CYS A 33 -8.02 -1.74 -2.69
CA CYS A 33 -8.70 -0.48 -2.40
C CYS A 33 -7.74 0.72 -2.47
N LEU A 34 -6.53 0.59 -1.91
CA LEU A 34 -5.52 1.65 -1.90
C LEU A 34 -4.90 1.87 -3.28
N ALA A 35 -4.58 0.80 -4.00
CA ALA A 35 -4.09 0.92 -5.38
C ALA A 35 -5.09 1.66 -6.27
N ASN A 36 -6.38 1.32 -6.14
CA ASN A 36 -7.45 2.02 -6.87
C ASN A 36 -7.59 3.49 -6.45
N ALA A 37 -7.49 3.79 -5.16
CA ALA A 37 -7.56 5.17 -4.67
C ALA A 37 -6.40 6.02 -5.21
N VAL A 38 -5.16 5.49 -5.21
CA VAL A 38 -3.99 6.20 -5.78
C VAL A 38 -4.12 6.35 -7.29
N SER A 39 -4.63 5.33 -7.99
CA SER A 39 -4.89 5.44 -9.44
C SER A 39 -5.89 6.56 -9.74
N TYR A 40 -6.96 6.67 -8.96
CA TYR A 40 -7.93 7.77 -9.10
C TYR A 40 -7.28 9.15 -8.87
N ILE A 41 -6.49 9.31 -7.80
CA ILE A 41 -5.80 10.57 -7.49
C ILE A 41 -4.85 10.97 -8.63
N HIS A 42 -4.09 10.02 -9.16
CA HIS A 42 -3.16 10.25 -10.27
C HIS A 42 -3.89 10.56 -11.59
N CYS A 43 -5.03 9.91 -11.85
CA CYS A 43 -5.89 10.23 -13.00
C CYS A 43 -6.39 11.70 -12.94
N MET A 44 -6.56 12.23 -11.74
CA MET A 44 -6.87 13.65 -11.51
C MET A 44 -5.64 14.56 -11.51
N ASN A 45 -4.52 14.10 -12.06
CA ASN A 45 -3.23 14.80 -12.09
C ASN A 45 -2.78 15.31 -10.71
N THR A 46 -3.09 14.59 -9.65
CA THR A 46 -2.77 14.99 -8.27
C THR A 46 -1.77 14.02 -7.67
N LYS A 47 -0.67 14.55 -7.10
CA LYS A 47 0.27 13.81 -6.25
C LYS A 47 -0.14 13.99 -4.79
N HIS A 48 -0.14 12.90 -4.03
CA HIS A 48 -0.40 12.94 -2.58
C HIS A 48 0.81 13.39 -1.78
N MET A 49 1.99 12.84 -2.10
CA MET A 49 3.31 13.17 -1.57
C MET A 49 3.59 12.76 -0.11
N ASP A 50 2.62 12.23 0.64
CA ASP A 50 2.80 11.73 2.00
C ASP A 50 1.98 10.45 2.27
N ILE A 51 2.00 9.50 1.33
CA ILE A 51 1.35 8.20 1.52
C ILE A 51 2.15 7.42 2.57
N LYS A 52 1.47 7.04 3.66
CA LYS A 52 2.03 6.25 4.77
C LYS A 52 0.90 5.64 5.61
N PRO A 53 1.13 4.58 6.40
CA PRO A 53 0.08 3.94 7.19
C PRO A 53 -0.70 4.88 8.11
N LYS A 54 -0.07 5.93 8.65
CA LYS A 54 -0.74 6.93 9.51
C LYS A 54 -1.71 7.84 8.77
N ASN A 55 -1.53 8.02 7.46
CA ASN A 55 -2.39 8.83 6.60
C ASN A 55 -3.44 7.99 5.86
N ILE A 56 -3.60 6.71 6.23
CA ILE A 56 -4.61 5.83 5.69
C ILE A 56 -5.60 5.52 6.81
N LEU A 57 -6.77 6.12 6.72
CA LEU A 57 -7.84 5.94 7.71
C LEU A 57 -8.58 4.63 7.45
N VAL A 58 -8.94 3.95 8.51
CA VAL A 58 -9.74 2.72 8.49
C VAL A 58 -11.02 2.98 9.24
N ARG A 59 -12.15 2.76 8.57
CA ARG A 59 -13.47 2.91 9.16
C ARG A 59 -14.19 1.56 9.18
N GLN A 60 -14.63 1.15 10.35
CA GLN A 60 -15.56 0.04 10.46
C GLN A 60 -16.93 0.46 9.95
N ILE A 61 -17.55 -0.39 9.13
CA ILE A 61 -18.87 -0.16 8.56
C ILE A 61 -19.83 -1.25 9.06
N ASP A 62 -21.02 -0.82 9.42
CA ASP A 62 -22.12 -1.74 9.74
C ASP A 62 -22.64 -2.31 8.41
N THR A 63 -22.23 -3.52 8.07
CA THR A 63 -22.75 -4.23 6.91
C THR A 63 -23.61 -5.40 7.36
N PRO A 64 -24.77 -5.64 6.74
CA PRO A 64 -25.55 -6.84 6.99
C PRO A 64 -24.90 -8.10 6.41
N VAL A 65 -23.79 -7.94 5.68
CA VAL A 65 -23.05 -9.02 5.04
C VAL A 65 -22.26 -9.79 6.10
N ARG A 66 -22.41 -11.10 6.12
CA ARG A 66 -21.75 -12.00 7.10
C ARG A 66 -20.24 -12.16 6.86
N ASP A 67 -19.69 -11.56 5.79
CA ASP A 67 -18.27 -11.65 5.49
C ASP A 67 -17.51 -10.54 6.20
N ARG A 68 -16.66 -10.95 7.14
CA ARG A 68 -15.88 -10.06 8.01
C ARG A 68 -14.83 -9.24 7.28
N MET A 69 -14.48 -9.60 6.06
CA MET A 69 -13.51 -8.86 5.26
C MET A 69 -14.06 -7.51 4.80
N ASP A 70 -15.38 -7.41 4.63
CA ASP A 70 -16.06 -6.21 4.17
C ASP A 70 -16.51 -5.27 5.30
N MET A 71 -16.13 -5.59 6.55
CA MET A 71 -16.46 -4.74 7.71
C MET A 71 -15.69 -3.44 7.76
N PHE A 72 -14.69 -3.25 6.87
CA PHE A 72 -13.81 -2.09 6.92
C PHE A 72 -13.70 -1.43 5.55
N LYS A 73 -13.63 -0.11 5.55
CA LYS A 73 -13.23 0.72 4.40
C LYS A 73 -11.96 1.47 4.73
N VAL A 74 -11.12 1.69 3.71
CA VAL A 74 -9.91 2.51 3.81
C VAL A 74 -10.07 3.79 3.00
N TYR A 75 -9.45 4.85 3.49
CA TYR A 75 -9.42 6.16 2.85
C TYR A 75 -8.02 6.73 2.94
N ILE A 76 -7.50 7.24 1.83
CA ILE A 76 -6.28 8.06 1.86
C ILE A 76 -6.68 9.44 2.39
N ALA A 77 -5.95 9.95 3.36
CA ALA A 77 -6.22 11.18 4.07
C ALA A 77 -4.96 12.04 4.16
N ASP A 78 -5.10 13.27 4.67
CA ASP A 78 -4.02 14.23 4.84
C ASP A 78 -3.40 14.71 3.51
N PHE A 79 -4.20 15.41 2.74
CA PHE A 79 -3.78 16.08 1.49
C PHE A 79 -3.05 17.41 1.74
N GLY A 80 -2.54 17.64 2.95
CA GLY A 80 -1.94 18.92 3.36
C GLY A 80 -0.74 19.37 2.53
N ILE A 81 -0.03 18.43 1.89
CA ILE A 81 1.07 18.72 0.96
C ILE A 81 0.82 18.22 -0.46
N ALA A 82 -0.37 17.72 -0.73
CA ALA A 82 -0.77 17.26 -2.05
C ALA A 82 -0.74 18.41 -3.07
N ARG A 83 -0.47 18.09 -4.34
CA ARG A 83 -0.44 19.07 -5.44
C ARG A 83 -1.14 18.53 -6.66
N SER A 84 -2.00 19.34 -7.23
CA SER A 84 -2.64 19.09 -8.52
C SER A 84 -1.93 19.86 -9.63
N TYR A 85 -1.90 19.29 -10.82
CA TYR A 85 -1.18 19.77 -11.98
C TYR A 85 -2.10 19.81 -13.20
N SER A 86 -1.75 20.65 -14.18
CA SER A 86 -2.55 20.77 -15.42
C SER A 86 -2.36 19.56 -16.34
N SER A 87 -1.21 18.91 -16.27
CA SER A 87 -0.89 17.72 -17.06
C SER A 87 0.06 16.78 -16.27
N PRO A 88 0.19 15.52 -16.68
CA PRO A 88 1.17 14.60 -16.10
C PRO A 88 2.62 15.12 -16.22
N GLN A 89 2.96 15.81 -17.31
CA GLN A 89 4.28 16.39 -17.55
C GLN A 89 4.60 17.51 -16.57
N ASP A 90 3.60 18.34 -16.22
CA ASP A 90 3.77 19.39 -15.21
C ASP A 90 3.94 18.82 -13.80
N ALA A 91 3.59 17.55 -13.58
CA ALA A 91 3.79 16.87 -12.32
C ALA A 91 5.26 16.51 -12.04
N GLU A 92 6.13 16.48 -13.05
CA GLU A 92 7.58 16.36 -12.87
C GLU A 92 8.13 17.65 -12.26
N THR A 93 8.54 17.61 -10.99
CA THR A 93 8.93 18.83 -10.25
C THR A 93 10.16 18.62 -9.38
N ASP A 94 10.97 19.67 -9.26
CA ASP A 94 12.15 19.75 -8.39
C ASP A 94 11.84 20.52 -7.08
N SER A 95 10.60 20.97 -6.89
CA SER A 95 10.27 21.84 -5.76
C SER A 95 10.46 21.12 -4.43
N ARG A 96 11.18 21.75 -3.52
CA ARG A 96 11.35 21.25 -2.14
C ARG A 96 10.00 21.23 -1.43
N THR A 97 9.65 20.07 -0.86
CA THR A 97 8.45 19.91 -0.03
C THR A 97 8.81 19.11 1.21
N PRO A 98 8.18 19.38 2.36
CA PRO A 98 8.28 18.48 3.50
C PRO A 98 7.90 17.05 3.10
N PHE A 99 8.53 16.05 3.68
CA PHE A 99 8.23 14.64 3.45
C PHE A 99 8.50 13.80 4.69
N THR A 100 7.83 12.67 4.82
CA THR A 100 8.11 11.69 5.87
C THR A 100 9.24 10.77 5.40
N ARG A 101 10.46 10.96 5.93
CA ARG A 101 11.68 10.27 5.47
C ARG A 101 11.52 8.75 5.35
N THR A 102 10.83 8.12 6.30
CA THR A 102 10.66 6.66 6.33
C THR A 102 10.11 6.09 5.02
N TYR A 103 9.14 6.78 4.39
CA TYR A 103 8.41 6.32 3.20
C TYR A 103 8.80 7.10 1.94
N ALA A 104 9.70 8.06 2.04
CA ALA A 104 10.10 8.88 0.91
C ALA A 104 10.94 8.09 -0.09
N ALA A 105 10.63 8.27 -1.38
CA ALA A 105 11.38 7.70 -2.47
C ALA A 105 12.83 8.26 -2.54
N PRO A 106 13.81 7.52 -3.09
CA PRO A 106 15.20 7.97 -3.20
C PRO A 106 15.33 9.35 -3.85
N GLU A 107 14.64 9.60 -4.96
CA GLU A 107 14.67 10.88 -5.69
C GLU A 107 14.08 12.03 -4.84
N VAL A 108 13.11 11.73 -3.95
CA VAL A 108 12.57 12.73 -3.00
C VAL A 108 13.60 13.09 -1.94
N VAL A 109 14.30 12.09 -1.41
CA VAL A 109 15.37 12.28 -0.41
C VAL A 109 16.54 13.04 -1.00
N GLN A 110 16.92 12.73 -2.24
CA GLN A 110 18.02 13.36 -2.98
C GLN A 110 17.64 14.74 -3.54
N GLN A 111 16.36 15.12 -3.43
CA GLN A 111 15.81 16.39 -3.96
C GLN A 111 15.95 16.51 -5.49
N GLU A 112 15.83 15.37 -6.18
CA GLU A 112 15.80 15.28 -7.63
C GLU A 112 14.38 15.49 -8.17
N THR A 113 14.24 15.51 -9.52
CA THR A 113 12.94 15.57 -10.19
C THR A 113 12.07 14.37 -9.80
N ARG A 114 10.83 14.63 -9.46
CA ARG A 114 9.88 13.64 -8.94
C ARG A 114 8.50 13.77 -9.57
N GLY A 115 8.00 12.62 -10.00
CA GLY A 115 6.68 12.46 -10.60
C GLY A 115 5.72 11.67 -9.71
N PHE A 116 4.71 11.10 -10.32
CA PHE A 116 3.74 10.19 -9.67
C PHE A 116 4.39 8.92 -9.10
N SER A 117 5.53 8.49 -9.65
CA SER A 117 6.30 7.33 -9.20
C SER A 117 6.78 7.43 -7.75
N ALA A 118 6.89 8.65 -7.19
CA ALA A 118 7.21 8.85 -5.78
C ALA A 118 6.07 8.39 -4.85
N ASP A 119 4.82 8.64 -5.21
CA ASP A 119 3.65 8.11 -4.48
C ASP A 119 3.57 6.57 -4.58
N ILE A 120 3.95 6.00 -5.74
CA ILE A 120 4.02 4.55 -5.92
C ILE A 120 5.06 3.93 -4.99
N PHE A 121 6.23 4.54 -4.83
CA PHE A 121 7.22 4.08 -3.86
C PHE A 121 6.67 4.10 -2.43
N SER A 122 6.05 5.19 -2.02
CA SER A 122 5.47 5.35 -0.68
C SER A 122 4.34 4.32 -0.42
N LEU A 123 3.50 4.07 -1.44
CA LEU A 123 2.47 3.02 -1.38
C LEU A 123 3.11 1.63 -1.30
N GLY A 124 4.18 1.36 -2.06
CA GLY A 124 4.94 0.12 -2.01
C GLY A 124 5.52 -0.16 -0.62
N CYS A 125 6.12 0.84 0.01
CA CYS A 125 6.58 0.75 1.41
C CYS A 125 5.44 0.39 2.37
N THR A 126 4.29 1.03 2.21
CA THR A 126 3.08 0.72 2.99
C THR A 126 2.62 -0.72 2.75
N PHE A 127 2.65 -1.19 1.51
CA PHE A 127 2.30 -2.58 1.15
C PHE A 127 3.26 -3.59 1.76
N VAL A 128 4.56 -3.30 1.80
CA VAL A 128 5.56 -4.16 2.47
C VAL A 128 5.25 -4.29 3.97
N GLU A 129 4.91 -3.19 4.66
CA GLU A 129 4.51 -3.24 6.06
C GLU A 129 3.19 -4.00 6.26
N MET A 130 2.19 -3.80 5.40
CA MET A 130 0.95 -4.58 5.46
C MET A 130 1.19 -6.07 5.22
N LEU A 131 2.03 -6.43 4.23
CA LEU A 131 2.40 -7.81 3.94
C LEU A 131 3.17 -8.45 5.10
N SER A 132 4.06 -7.72 5.76
CA SER A 132 4.75 -8.25 6.95
C SER A 132 3.77 -8.66 8.04
N THR A 133 2.66 -7.94 8.22
CA THR A 133 1.58 -8.31 9.15
C THR A 133 0.75 -9.48 8.63
N VAL A 134 0.34 -9.43 7.36
CA VAL A 134 -0.51 -10.46 6.74
C VAL A 134 0.17 -11.82 6.65
N LEU A 135 1.49 -11.84 6.50
CA LEU A 135 2.31 -13.05 6.41
C LEU A 135 2.86 -13.53 7.77
N SER A 136 2.73 -12.72 8.83
CA SER A 136 3.14 -13.12 10.19
C SER A 136 2.38 -14.35 10.66
N THR A 137 3.02 -15.16 11.48
CA THR A 137 2.46 -16.36 12.13
C THR A 137 2.58 -16.24 13.66
N ALA A 138 1.95 -17.14 14.41
CA ALA A 138 2.09 -17.20 15.88
C ALA A 138 3.56 -17.36 16.33
N GLU A 139 4.36 -17.98 15.48
CA GLU A 139 5.74 -18.32 15.78
C GLU A 139 6.72 -17.26 15.26
N ASN A 140 6.28 -16.43 14.30
CA ASN A 140 7.15 -15.48 13.64
C ASN A 140 6.44 -14.15 13.35
N ASN A 141 6.90 -13.09 14.02
CA ASN A 141 6.44 -11.71 13.79
C ASN A 141 7.32 -11.02 12.75
N LEU A 142 6.91 -11.12 11.48
CA LEU A 142 7.65 -10.56 10.34
C LEU A 142 7.74 -9.02 10.38
N ARG A 143 6.89 -8.36 11.13
CA ARG A 143 6.98 -6.91 11.31
C ARG A 143 8.23 -6.51 12.09
N PHE A 144 8.55 -7.22 13.18
CA PHE A 144 9.80 -7.01 13.92
C PHE A 144 11.02 -7.37 13.08
N GLU A 145 10.92 -8.40 12.25
CA GLU A 145 12.01 -8.73 11.33
C GLU A 145 12.24 -7.62 10.30
N LEU A 146 11.17 -7.08 9.68
CA LEU A 146 11.26 -5.97 8.75
C LEU A 146 11.92 -4.74 9.39
N GLU A 147 11.53 -4.40 10.61
CA GLU A 147 12.14 -3.31 11.35
C GLU A 147 13.63 -3.58 11.62
N ALA A 148 13.98 -4.79 12.06
CA ALA A 148 15.36 -5.19 12.26
C ALA A 148 16.18 -5.13 10.96
N VAL A 149 15.62 -5.52 9.82
CA VAL A 149 16.26 -5.42 8.50
C VAL A 149 16.58 -3.97 8.15
N ARG A 150 15.64 -3.06 8.41
CA ARG A 150 15.78 -1.64 8.09
C ARG A 150 16.73 -0.88 9.04
N THR A 151 16.94 -1.39 10.25
CA THR A 151 17.79 -0.73 11.26
C THR A 151 19.23 -1.24 11.29
N LYS A 152 19.55 -2.30 10.56
CA LYS A 152 20.88 -2.93 10.55
C LYS A 152 21.94 -2.18 9.72
N ASN A 153 21.58 -1.14 8.97
CA ASN A 153 22.55 -0.42 8.18
C ASN A 153 23.52 0.39 9.06
N LYS A 154 24.72 0.65 8.52
CA LYS A 154 25.79 1.32 9.25
C LYS A 154 25.50 2.81 9.54
N GLU A 155 24.56 3.40 8.85
CA GLU A 155 24.22 4.83 8.93
C GLU A 155 23.10 5.11 9.94
N GLY A 156 22.44 4.08 10.45
CA GLY A 156 21.30 4.21 11.36
C GLY A 156 20.04 4.79 10.71
N ASP A 157 20.00 4.87 9.37
CA ASP A 157 18.85 5.33 8.62
C ASP A 157 17.85 4.18 8.38
N SER A 158 16.76 4.18 9.12
CA SER A 158 15.71 3.17 9.02
C SER A 158 14.69 3.40 7.89
N SER A 159 14.92 4.39 7.01
CA SER A 159 14.03 4.64 5.87
C SER A 159 14.06 3.47 4.85
N PHE A 160 12.96 3.30 4.12
CA PHE A 160 12.91 2.30 3.06
C PHE A 160 13.93 2.60 1.97
N SER A 161 14.07 3.86 1.57
CA SER A 161 15.01 4.30 0.53
C SER A 161 16.47 3.96 0.83
N ALA A 162 16.87 3.99 2.11
CA ALA A 162 18.22 3.60 2.53
C ALA A 162 18.42 2.06 2.60
N ASN A 163 17.35 1.28 2.54
CA ASN A 163 17.37 -0.16 2.82
C ASN A 163 16.72 -1.02 1.73
N ILE A 164 16.53 -0.50 0.51
CA ILE A 164 15.81 -1.16 -0.59
C ILE A 164 16.35 -2.58 -0.82
N THR A 165 17.66 -2.73 -1.00
CA THR A 165 18.30 -4.03 -1.26
C THR A 165 18.08 -5.01 -0.14
N ALA A 166 18.20 -4.58 1.12
CA ALA A 166 18.00 -5.43 2.29
C ALA A 166 16.54 -5.86 2.42
N VAL A 167 15.59 -4.95 2.19
CA VAL A 167 14.15 -5.24 2.21
C VAL A 167 13.76 -6.21 1.10
N LYS A 168 14.26 -6.01 -0.13
CA LYS A 168 14.00 -6.91 -1.26
C LYS A 168 14.57 -8.31 -1.00
N ALA A 169 15.78 -8.42 -0.48
CA ALA A 169 16.40 -9.70 -0.13
C ALA A 169 15.59 -10.42 0.95
N TRP A 170 15.25 -9.73 2.04
CA TRP A 170 14.41 -10.27 3.10
C TRP A 170 13.05 -10.76 2.56
N PHE A 171 12.38 -9.94 1.73
CA PHE A 171 11.08 -10.30 1.18
C PHE A 171 11.13 -11.53 0.26
N THR A 172 12.25 -11.73 -0.45
CA THR A 172 12.45 -12.90 -1.33
C THR A 172 12.44 -14.20 -0.53
N GLU A 173 13.04 -14.21 0.66
CA GLU A 173 13.16 -15.39 1.53
C GLU A 173 11.87 -15.73 2.30
N LEU A 174 10.87 -14.85 2.33
CA LEU A 174 9.63 -15.10 3.06
C LEU A 174 8.81 -16.25 2.47
N ASP A 175 8.21 -17.06 3.34
CA ASP A 175 7.16 -17.99 2.93
C ASP A 175 5.85 -17.23 2.63
N LYS A 176 5.45 -17.24 1.38
CA LYS A 176 4.25 -16.58 0.87
C LYS A 176 3.11 -17.57 0.57
N THR A 177 3.31 -18.85 0.89
CA THR A 177 2.39 -19.92 0.52
C THR A 177 0.97 -19.67 1.03
N ALA A 178 0.81 -19.22 2.27
CA ALA A 178 -0.49 -18.91 2.85
C ALA A 178 -1.22 -17.75 2.14
N PHE A 179 -0.49 -16.77 1.60
CA PHE A 179 -1.06 -15.69 0.80
C PHE A 179 -1.43 -16.16 -0.60
N LEU A 180 -0.55 -16.94 -1.23
CA LEU A 180 -0.72 -17.42 -2.61
C LEU A 180 -1.82 -18.51 -2.72
N SER A 181 -2.05 -19.30 -1.68
CA SER A 181 -3.01 -20.41 -1.67
C SER A 181 -4.38 -20.07 -1.07
N ASP A 182 -4.63 -18.82 -0.73
CA ASP A 182 -5.93 -18.42 -0.17
C ASP A 182 -7.08 -18.73 -1.17
N PRO A 183 -8.03 -19.60 -0.80
CA PRO A 183 -9.08 -20.06 -1.71
C PRO A 183 -10.01 -18.95 -2.22
N ARG A 184 -10.08 -17.84 -1.50
CA ARG A 184 -10.87 -16.66 -1.92
C ARG A 184 -10.30 -15.99 -3.15
N TYR A 185 -9.01 -16.20 -3.40
CA TYR A 185 -8.27 -15.71 -4.57
C TYR A 185 -7.83 -16.85 -5.49
N ALA A 186 -8.43 -18.03 -5.36
CA ALA A 186 -8.04 -19.24 -6.11
C ALA A 186 -8.12 -19.04 -7.63
N ASN A 187 -9.06 -18.23 -8.11
CA ASN A 187 -9.16 -17.86 -9.52
C ASN A 187 -8.10 -16.84 -9.97
N THR A 188 -7.33 -16.29 -9.02
CA THR A 188 -6.33 -15.23 -9.23
C THR A 188 -4.93 -15.66 -8.81
N ARG A 189 -4.63 -16.98 -8.71
CA ARG A 189 -3.31 -17.47 -8.25
C ARG A 189 -2.14 -16.81 -8.98
N GLY A 190 -2.25 -16.68 -10.31
CA GLY A 190 -1.27 -15.93 -11.09
C GLY A 190 -1.21 -14.44 -10.73
N ALA A 191 -2.35 -13.83 -10.46
CA ALA A 191 -2.42 -12.41 -10.08
C ALA A 191 -1.77 -12.12 -8.72
N ASN A 192 -1.90 -13.02 -7.74
CA ASN A 192 -1.26 -12.85 -6.43
C ASN A 192 0.27 -12.90 -6.52
N SER A 193 0.84 -13.79 -7.35
CA SER A 193 2.28 -13.81 -7.61
C SER A 193 2.72 -12.52 -8.31
N ILE A 194 2.01 -12.13 -9.37
CA ILE A 194 2.26 -10.87 -10.09
C ILE A 194 2.17 -9.68 -9.15
N PHE A 195 1.20 -9.65 -8.25
CA PHE A 195 1.06 -8.59 -7.25
C PHE A 195 2.30 -8.52 -6.33
N LEU A 196 2.73 -9.66 -5.76
CA LEU A 196 3.89 -9.69 -4.85
C LEU A 196 5.17 -9.24 -5.56
N ASP A 197 5.39 -9.66 -6.81
CA ASP A 197 6.52 -9.22 -7.62
C ASP A 197 6.46 -7.70 -7.88
N ASN A 198 5.26 -7.17 -8.19
CA ASN A 198 5.09 -5.75 -8.42
C ASN A 198 5.26 -4.90 -7.16
N VAL A 199 4.95 -5.41 -5.96
CA VAL A 199 5.26 -4.71 -4.71
C VAL A 199 6.78 -4.47 -4.59
N MET A 200 7.60 -5.43 -5.03
CA MET A 200 9.05 -5.25 -5.05
C MET A 200 9.52 -4.27 -6.14
N TRP A 201 8.79 -4.17 -7.27
CA TRP A 201 9.04 -3.13 -8.27
C TRP A 201 8.58 -1.75 -7.81
N MET A 202 7.50 -1.64 -7.04
CA MET A 202 7.07 -0.34 -6.48
C MET A 202 8.14 0.33 -5.62
N ILE A 203 8.95 -0.44 -4.90
CA ILE A 203 10.05 0.07 -4.07
C ILE A 203 11.40 0.05 -4.80
N ASP A 204 11.40 0.08 -6.13
CA ASP A 204 12.66 0.15 -6.88
C ASP A 204 13.34 1.51 -6.71
N GLU A 205 14.68 1.50 -6.70
CA GLU A 205 15.49 2.71 -6.61
C GLU A 205 15.24 3.62 -7.83
N ASN A 206 15.18 3.01 -9.03
CA ASN A 206 14.90 3.73 -10.26
C ASN A 206 13.38 3.97 -10.43
N PRO A 207 12.92 5.24 -10.42
CA PRO A 207 11.49 5.56 -10.54
C PRO A 207 10.88 5.09 -11.87
N SER A 208 11.68 4.94 -12.94
CA SER A 208 11.19 4.48 -14.26
C SER A 208 10.90 2.98 -14.32
N LEU A 209 11.36 2.19 -13.35
CA LEU A 209 11.07 0.76 -13.25
C LEU A 209 9.83 0.46 -12.39
N ARG A 210 9.32 1.46 -11.67
CA ARG A 210 8.12 1.28 -10.84
C ARG A 210 6.88 1.19 -11.74
N PRO A 211 5.95 0.27 -11.44
CA PRO A 211 4.66 0.24 -12.13
C PRO A 211 3.91 1.55 -11.90
N ASP A 212 3.14 1.99 -12.87
CA ASP A 212 2.21 3.11 -12.63
C ASP A 212 0.99 2.70 -11.78
N SER A 213 0.22 3.68 -11.35
CA SER A 213 -0.93 3.44 -10.47
C SER A 213 -2.06 2.67 -11.15
N GLU A 214 -2.23 2.80 -12.46
CA GLU A 214 -3.25 2.08 -13.23
C GLU A 214 -2.90 0.59 -13.33
N VAL A 215 -1.64 0.28 -13.61
CA VAL A 215 -1.13 -1.11 -13.59
C VAL A 215 -1.37 -1.73 -12.22
N MET A 216 -1.05 -1.02 -11.13
CA MET A 216 -1.27 -1.55 -9.77
C MET A 216 -2.76 -1.75 -9.47
N ALA A 217 -3.63 -0.83 -9.87
CA ALA A 217 -5.08 -0.96 -9.68
C ALA A 217 -5.64 -2.18 -10.42
N ASN A 218 -5.13 -2.46 -11.62
CA ASN A 218 -5.55 -3.63 -12.43
C ASN A 218 -5.05 -4.94 -11.83
N ILE A 219 -3.78 -5.02 -11.43
CA ILE A 219 -3.18 -6.22 -10.81
C ILE A 219 -3.91 -6.58 -9.49
N THR A 220 -4.33 -5.59 -8.73
CA THR A 220 -4.97 -5.77 -7.42
C THR A 220 -6.50 -5.81 -7.47
N LEU A 221 -7.11 -5.89 -8.64
CA LEU A 221 -8.56 -5.88 -8.81
C LEU A 221 -9.26 -6.93 -7.91
N GLY A 222 -8.75 -8.16 -7.88
CA GLY A 222 -9.26 -9.23 -7.03
C GLY A 222 -8.96 -9.08 -5.53
N LEU A 223 -8.19 -8.07 -5.14
CA LEU A 223 -7.83 -7.77 -3.75
C LEU A 223 -8.60 -6.54 -3.23
N ARG A 224 -9.74 -6.20 -3.82
CA ARG A 224 -10.62 -5.12 -3.34
C ARG A 224 -11.69 -5.67 -2.40
N CYS A 225 -12.20 -4.84 -1.51
CA CYS A 225 -13.40 -5.15 -0.75
C CYS A 225 -14.65 -4.95 -1.64
N LEU A 226 -15.71 -5.72 -1.39
CA LEU A 226 -16.96 -5.64 -2.16
C LEU A 226 -17.60 -4.24 -2.11
N ASN A 227 -17.40 -3.52 -1.01
CA ASN A 227 -17.91 -2.15 -0.87
C ASN A 227 -17.21 -1.12 -1.78
N CYS A 228 -15.99 -1.39 -2.23
CA CYS A 228 -15.30 -0.52 -3.18
C CYS A 228 -15.69 -0.87 -4.62
N ASP A 229 -15.96 -2.15 -4.93
CA ASP A 229 -16.41 -2.58 -6.26
C ASP A 229 -17.80 -2.05 -6.58
N SER A 230 -18.76 -2.14 -5.65
CA SER A 230 -20.13 -1.63 -5.84
C SER A 230 -20.21 -0.12 -6.06
N GLY A 231 -19.22 0.65 -5.57
CA GLY A 231 -19.15 2.10 -5.76
C GLY A 231 -18.71 2.52 -7.15
N MET A 232 -17.88 1.72 -7.83
CA MET A 232 -17.36 2.01 -9.17
C MET A 232 -18.45 1.90 -10.25
N GLU A 233 -19.39 0.98 -10.12
CA GLU A 233 -20.54 0.87 -11.06
C GLU A 233 -21.42 2.12 -11.04
N GLN A 234 -21.56 2.80 -9.89
CA GLN A 234 -22.33 4.03 -9.77
C GLN A 234 -21.62 5.23 -10.42
N PHE A 235 -20.28 5.28 -10.40
CA PHE A 235 -19.51 6.35 -11.07
C PHE A 235 -19.43 6.17 -12.58
N ALA A 236 -19.27 4.93 -13.07
CA ALA A 236 -19.29 4.65 -14.51
C ALA A 236 -20.65 4.99 -15.15
N ALA A 237 -21.75 4.74 -14.46
CA ALA A 237 -23.09 5.10 -14.92
C ALA A 237 -23.34 6.62 -14.94
N ALA A 238 -22.73 7.38 -14.03
CA ALA A 238 -22.87 8.84 -13.98
C ALA A 238 -22.07 9.58 -15.06
N THR A 239 -20.99 8.98 -15.57
CA THR A 239 -20.13 9.57 -16.62
C THR A 239 -20.65 9.30 -18.03
N LEU A 240 -21.60 8.38 -18.21
CA LEU A 240 -22.23 8.07 -19.52
C LEU A 240 -23.51 8.85 -19.79
N VAL A 241 -23.93 9.76 -18.89
CA VAL A 241 -25.17 10.56 -19.00
C VAL A 241 -24.86 12.06 -19.04
N GLY A 242 -23.61 12.47 -19.31
CA GLY A 242 -23.18 13.86 -19.46
C GLY A 242 -22.87 14.21 -20.90
#